data_f59d7424eb87235ffdbf7bc5c3e97d91
#
_entry.id   f59d7424eb87235ffdbf7bc5c3e97d91
#
_cell.length_a   1.000
_cell.length_b   1.000
_cell.length_c   1.000
_cell.angle_alpha   90.00
_cell.angle_beta   90.00
_cell.angle_gamma   90.00
#
_symmetry.space_group_name_H-M   'P 1'
#
loop_
_entity.id
_entity.type
_entity.pdbx_description
1 polymer ?
#
loop_
_entity_poly.entity_id
_entity_poly.type
_entity_poly.pdbx_seq_one_letter_code
_entity_poly.pdbx_strand_id
1 'polypeptide(L)'
;VGCAVLTGAGAVLHTAKVRSGDSVAVFGAGGVGLCAIQMAALLQAYPIIAVDLQDEKLDFAREFGATHTVNASQVDPVEAITDITFGGADFAFDAIGLRITNEQILPATRSGGPGADNIGGMAVMIGWPGDEMTLDPVHFMRHQRQYRGSLGATYPDKDFEMFLRWHQEGKFPLDKLVTRRYTLDQINEACDDLESGQILGRSIIEY
;
A
#
# COMPACT_ATOMS: atom_id res chain seq x y z
N VAL A 1 -2.33 -0.14 16.14
CA VAL A 1 -1.90 1.18 15.60
C VAL A 1 -0.38 1.20 15.37
N GLY A 2 0.41 0.64 16.26
CA GLY A 2 1.86 0.84 16.36
C GLY A 2 2.67 0.64 15.10
N CYS A 3 2.60 -0.52 14.44
CA CYS A 3 3.41 -0.76 13.24
C CYS A 3 2.61 -0.48 11.95
N ALA A 4 1.66 -1.35 11.60
CA ALA A 4 1.01 -1.34 10.29
C ALA A 4 0.31 -0.02 9.94
N VAL A 5 -0.38 0.59 10.90
CA VAL A 5 -1.12 1.83 10.66
C VAL A 5 -0.16 2.98 10.40
N LEU A 6 0.81 3.19 11.30
CA LEU A 6 1.83 4.24 11.12
C LEU A 6 2.62 4.06 9.82
N THR A 7 2.96 2.80 9.48
CA THR A 7 3.73 2.50 8.28
C THR A 7 2.93 2.75 7.01
N GLY A 8 1.77 2.12 6.87
CA GLY A 8 0.96 2.23 5.66
C GLY A 8 0.34 3.61 5.48
N ALA A 9 -0.38 4.10 6.49
CA ALA A 9 -1.02 5.41 6.42
C ALA A 9 0.00 6.55 6.38
N GLY A 10 1.09 6.45 7.14
CA GLY A 10 2.16 7.45 7.15
C GLY A 10 2.92 7.54 5.83
N ALA A 11 3.10 6.42 5.11
CA ALA A 11 3.69 6.44 3.77
C ALA A 11 2.86 7.27 2.79
N VAL A 12 1.55 7.11 2.82
CA VAL A 12 0.61 7.86 1.98
C VAL A 12 0.56 9.34 2.37
N LEU A 13 0.43 9.62 3.69
CA LEU A 13 0.24 10.96 4.20
C LEU A 13 1.52 11.80 4.18
N HIS A 14 2.66 11.24 4.62
CA HIS A 14 3.88 12.01 4.86
C HIS A 14 4.95 11.81 3.79
N THR A 15 5.12 10.58 3.29
CA THR A 15 6.16 10.29 2.30
C THR A 15 5.71 10.69 0.90
N ALA A 16 4.58 10.16 0.46
CA ALA A 16 4.00 10.43 -0.86
C ALA A 16 3.26 11.79 -0.90
N LYS A 17 2.63 12.17 0.21
CA LYS A 17 1.79 13.37 0.31
C LYS A 17 0.65 13.37 -0.70
N VAL A 18 -0.01 12.24 -0.79
CA VAL A 18 -1.17 12.01 -1.66
C VAL A 18 -2.23 13.07 -1.41
N ARG A 19 -2.84 13.55 -2.48
CA ARG A 19 -3.90 14.57 -2.48
C ARG A 19 -5.18 14.02 -3.08
N SER A 20 -6.26 14.73 -2.86
CA SER A 20 -7.55 14.42 -3.49
C SER A 20 -7.42 14.40 -5.01
N GLY A 21 -7.89 13.32 -5.62
CA GLY A 21 -7.85 13.08 -7.05
C GLY A 21 -6.59 12.38 -7.57
N ASP A 22 -5.52 12.25 -6.76
CA ASP A 22 -4.35 11.48 -7.16
C ASP A 22 -4.70 10.00 -7.30
N SER A 23 -4.14 9.34 -8.30
CA SER A 23 -4.26 7.90 -8.53
C SER A 23 -3.23 7.13 -7.71
N VAL A 24 -3.69 6.07 -7.04
CA VAL A 24 -2.88 5.29 -6.10
C VAL A 24 -2.98 3.79 -6.42
N ALA A 25 -1.83 3.11 -6.55
CA ALA A 25 -1.74 1.67 -6.61
C ALA A 25 -1.00 1.13 -5.38
N VAL A 26 -1.52 0.07 -4.75
CA VAL A 26 -0.92 -0.56 -3.57
C VAL A 26 -0.72 -2.04 -3.84
N PHE A 27 0.53 -2.45 -3.91
CA PHE A 27 0.94 -3.85 -4.04
C PHE A 27 1.01 -4.50 -2.66
N GLY A 28 0.13 -5.49 -2.46
CA GLY A 28 -0.10 -6.17 -1.21
C GLY A 28 -1.30 -5.62 -0.43
N ALA A 29 -2.37 -6.41 -0.34
CA ALA A 29 -3.57 -6.11 0.43
C ALA A 29 -3.55 -6.71 1.84
N GLY A 30 -2.37 -6.84 2.44
CA GLY A 30 -2.18 -7.20 3.85
C GLY A 30 -2.38 -6.00 4.78
N GLY A 31 -2.15 -6.18 6.09
CA GLY A 31 -2.46 -5.16 7.08
C GLY A 31 -1.77 -3.79 6.87
N VAL A 32 -0.58 -3.73 6.27
CA VAL A 32 0.10 -2.45 5.93
C VAL A 32 -0.54 -1.83 4.69
N GLY A 33 -0.76 -2.64 3.64
CA GLY A 33 -1.40 -2.17 2.41
C GLY A 33 -2.83 -1.69 2.61
N LEU A 34 -3.62 -2.38 3.45
CA LEU A 34 -4.98 -1.95 3.82
C LEU A 34 -4.97 -0.58 4.51
N CYS A 35 -3.98 -0.32 5.39
CA CYS A 35 -3.83 1.00 6.01
C CYS A 35 -3.46 2.09 4.99
N ALA A 36 -2.64 1.76 3.97
CA ALA A 36 -2.33 2.67 2.88
C ALA A 36 -3.57 2.95 2.01
N ILE A 37 -4.33 1.91 1.64
CA ILE A 37 -5.59 2.01 0.89
C ILE A 37 -6.59 2.89 1.64
N GLN A 38 -6.80 2.62 2.93
CA GLN A 38 -7.73 3.37 3.76
C GLN A 38 -7.34 4.85 3.89
N MET A 39 -6.04 5.14 4.03
CA MET A 39 -5.55 6.51 4.06
C MET A 39 -5.74 7.21 2.72
N ALA A 40 -5.45 6.55 1.60
CA ALA A 40 -5.70 7.10 0.27
C ALA A 40 -7.19 7.42 0.07
N ALA A 41 -8.09 6.54 0.55
CA ALA A 41 -9.53 6.78 0.50
C ALA A 41 -9.96 7.97 1.37
N LEU A 42 -9.41 8.10 2.58
CA LEU A 42 -9.68 9.25 3.46
C LEU A 42 -9.22 10.57 2.84
N LEU A 43 -8.12 10.56 2.08
CA LEU A 43 -7.61 11.70 1.32
C LEU A 43 -8.32 11.92 -0.02
N GLN A 44 -9.34 11.11 -0.33
CA GLN A 44 -10.11 11.19 -1.58
C GLN A 44 -9.25 10.99 -2.84
N ALA A 45 -8.28 10.11 -2.79
CA ALA A 45 -7.55 9.65 -3.96
C ALA A 45 -8.47 8.86 -4.90
N TYR A 46 -8.21 8.92 -6.22
CA TYR A 46 -8.98 8.15 -7.21
C TYR A 46 -8.23 8.05 -8.55
N PRO A 47 -8.16 6.86 -9.18
CA PRO A 47 -8.55 5.56 -8.64
C PRO A 47 -7.61 5.09 -7.52
N ILE A 48 -8.12 4.20 -6.63
CA ILE A 48 -7.34 3.47 -5.64
C ILE A 48 -7.35 1.99 -6.05
N ILE A 49 -6.18 1.48 -6.42
CA ILE A 49 -6.00 0.15 -7.01
C ILE A 49 -5.29 -0.75 -6.00
N ALA A 50 -5.96 -1.80 -5.53
CA ALA A 50 -5.34 -2.85 -4.73
C ALA A 50 -4.80 -3.96 -5.64
N VAL A 51 -3.55 -4.37 -5.43
CA VAL A 51 -2.90 -5.47 -6.15
C VAL A 51 -2.52 -6.57 -5.18
N ASP A 52 -2.98 -7.79 -5.40
CA ASP A 52 -2.61 -8.98 -4.61
C ASP A 52 -2.74 -10.23 -5.48
N LEU A 53 -2.29 -11.38 -4.98
CA LEU A 53 -2.43 -12.68 -5.64
C LEU A 53 -3.76 -13.37 -5.31
N GLN A 54 -4.44 -12.98 -4.23
CA GLN A 54 -5.61 -13.63 -3.65
C GLN A 54 -6.85 -12.76 -3.81
N ASP A 55 -7.87 -13.29 -4.50
CA ASP A 55 -9.14 -12.56 -4.72
C ASP A 55 -9.83 -12.18 -3.40
N GLU A 56 -9.75 -13.04 -2.38
CA GLU A 56 -10.34 -12.77 -1.06
C GLU A 56 -9.73 -11.54 -0.39
N LYS A 57 -8.40 -11.32 -0.51
CA LYS A 57 -7.73 -10.11 -0.02
C LYS A 57 -8.11 -8.88 -0.83
N LEU A 58 -8.31 -9.06 -2.12
CA LEU A 58 -8.74 -7.98 -3.02
C LEU A 58 -10.18 -7.54 -2.71
N ASP A 59 -11.08 -8.49 -2.46
CA ASP A 59 -12.44 -8.17 -2.04
C ASP A 59 -12.45 -7.47 -0.68
N PHE A 60 -11.63 -7.93 0.25
CA PHE A 60 -11.48 -7.27 1.56
C PHE A 60 -10.91 -5.86 1.43
N ALA A 61 -9.99 -5.61 0.49
CA ALA A 61 -9.45 -4.27 0.26
C ALA A 61 -10.50 -3.26 -0.21
N ARG A 62 -11.59 -3.70 -0.85
CA ARG A 62 -12.73 -2.84 -1.22
C ARG A 62 -13.43 -2.26 0.01
N GLU A 63 -13.48 -2.98 1.12
CA GLU A 63 -14.07 -2.49 2.37
C GLU A 63 -13.25 -1.35 3.00
N PHE A 64 -11.96 -1.23 2.60
CA PHE A 64 -11.04 -0.16 3.03
C PHE A 64 -10.95 0.98 2.03
N GLY A 65 -11.68 0.92 0.92
CA GLY A 65 -11.77 1.99 -0.05
C GLY A 65 -11.02 1.77 -1.36
N ALA A 66 -10.54 0.55 -1.65
CA ALA A 66 -10.06 0.22 -2.99
C ALA A 66 -11.22 0.33 -4.00
N THR A 67 -11.01 1.14 -5.04
CA THR A 67 -12.01 1.35 -6.10
C THR A 67 -11.83 0.33 -7.22
N HIS A 68 -10.62 -0.18 -7.39
CA HIS A 68 -10.24 -1.19 -8.38
C HIS A 68 -9.37 -2.25 -7.72
N THR A 69 -9.39 -3.45 -8.28
CA THR A 69 -8.55 -4.55 -7.82
C THR A 69 -7.88 -5.23 -9.00
N VAL A 70 -6.65 -5.67 -8.81
CA VAL A 70 -5.85 -6.38 -9.82
C VAL A 70 -5.30 -7.64 -9.17
N ASN A 71 -5.70 -8.81 -9.70
CA ASN A 71 -5.12 -10.08 -9.30
C ASN A 71 -3.86 -10.36 -10.13
N ALA A 72 -2.69 -10.16 -9.50
CA ALA A 72 -1.40 -10.31 -10.16
C ALA A 72 -1.01 -11.77 -10.47
N SER A 73 -1.81 -12.74 -10.02
CA SER A 73 -1.67 -14.14 -10.45
C SER A 73 -2.31 -14.40 -11.84
N GLN A 74 -3.18 -13.51 -12.29
CA GLN A 74 -3.98 -13.67 -13.50
C GLN A 74 -3.55 -12.72 -14.63
N VAL A 75 -3.08 -11.50 -14.27
CA VAL A 75 -2.69 -10.47 -15.24
C VAL A 75 -1.40 -9.77 -14.81
N ASP A 76 -0.71 -9.15 -15.75
CA ASP A 76 0.41 -8.25 -15.41
C ASP A 76 -0.11 -7.01 -14.69
N PRO A 77 0.32 -6.75 -13.45
CA PRO A 77 -0.21 -5.64 -12.67
C PRO A 77 0.22 -4.27 -13.21
N VAL A 78 1.38 -4.17 -13.87
CA VAL A 78 1.85 -2.91 -14.46
C VAL A 78 0.98 -2.51 -15.65
N GLU A 79 0.67 -3.47 -16.53
CA GLU A 79 -0.23 -3.26 -17.66
C GLU A 79 -1.64 -2.90 -17.16
N ALA A 80 -2.19 -3.67 -16.22
CA ALA A 80 -3.52 -3.42 -15.68
C ALA A 80 -3.64 -2.04 -15.00
N ILE A 81 -2.64 -1.60 -14.22
CA ILE A 81 -2.63 -0.28 -13.62
C ILE A 81 -2.54 0.81 -14.70
N THR A 82 -1.72 0.60 -15.73
CA THR A 82 -1.58 1.54 -16.84
C THR A 82 -2.90 1.72 -17.58
N ASP A 83 -3.63 0.64 -17.80
CA ASP A 83 -4.96 0.68 -18.46
C ASP A 83 -6.01 1.40 -17.59
N ILE A 84 -6.07 1.09 -16.28
CA ILE A 84 -7.02 1.71 -15.35
C ILE A 84 -6.77 3.22 -15.21
N THR A 85 -5.49 3.64 -15.23
CA THR A 85 -5.08 5.03 -14.99
C THR A 85 -4.79 5.81 -16.27
N PHE A 86 -4.90 5.18 -17.43
CA PHE A 86 -4.57 5.78 -18.73
C PHE A 86 -3.12 6.30 -18.84
N GLY A 87 -2.16 5.55 -18.27
CA GLY A 87 -0.75 5.88 -18.42
C GLY A 87 0.12 5.70 -17.19
N GLY A 88 -0.40 5.10 -16.12
CA GLY A 88 0.26 4.82 -14.85
C GLY A 88 -0.27 5.67 -13.70
N ALA A 89 -0.09 5.19 -12.48
CA ALA A 89 -0.55 5.85 -11.26
C ALA A 89 0.34 7.04 -10.87
N ASP A 90 -0.22 8.03 -10.17
CA ASP A 90 0.59 9.11 -9.55
C ASP A 90 1.50 8.53 -8.47
N PHE A 91 0.98 7.56 -7.71
CA PHE A 91 1.72 6.88 -6.65
C PHE A 91 1.52 5.36 -6.72
N ALA A 92 2.61 4.62 -6.61
CA ALA A 92 2.58 3.16 -6.46
C ALA A 92 3.36 2.75 -5.21
N PHE A 93 2.72 1.99 -4.33
CA PHE A 93 3.27 1.55 -3.05
C PHE A 93 3.54 0.05 -3.07
N ASP A 94 4.72 -0.37 -2.61
CA ASP A 94 5.00 -1.76 -2.28
C ASP A 94 4.86 -1.98 -0.78
N ALA A 95 3.88 -2.78 -0.36
CA ALA A 95 3.63 -3.17 1.02
C ALA A 95 3.98 -4.64 1.30
N ILE A 96 4.79 -5.27 0.42
CA ILE A 96 5.18 -6.69 0.48
C ILE A 96 6.67 -6.81 0.80
N GLY A 97 7.54 -6.16 0.00
CA GLY A 97 8.99 -6.22 0.12
C GLY A 97 9.65 -7.29 -0.75
N LEU A 98 8.94 -7.92 -1.68
CA LEU A 98 9.53 -8.85 -2.62
C LEU A 98 10.25 -8.10 -3.75
N ARG A 99 11.34 -8.71 -4.27
CA ARG A 99 12.07 -8.17 -5.41
C ARG A 99 11.15 -7.80 -6.57
N ILE A 100 10.26 -8.71 -6.96
CA ILE A 100 9.37 -8.52 -8.10
C ILE A 100 8.44 -7.32 -7.90
N THR A 101 7.86 -7.15 -6.72
CA THR A 101 6.96 -6.01 -6.44
C THR A 101 7.71 -4.70 -6.35
N ASN A 102 8.90 -4.70 -5.77
CA ASN A 102 9.80 -3.54 -5.76
C ASN A 102 10.20 -3.09 -7.17
N GLU A 103 10.43 -4.04 -8.10
CA GLU A 103 10.74 -3.75 -9.49
C GLU A 103 9.50 -3.28 -10.28
N GLN A 104 8.29 -3.72 -9.92
CA GLN A 104 7.03 -3.41 -10.62
C GLN A 104 6.43 -2.05 -10.24
N ILE A 105 6.61 -1.57 -9.00
CA ILE A 105 5.98 -0.31 -8.58
C ILE A 105 6.48 0.91 -9.35
N LEU A 106 7.73 0.92 -9.84
CA LEU A 106 8.25 2.05 -10.59
C LEU A 106 7.63 2.16 -12.01
N PRO A 107 7.63 1.12 -12.86
CA PRO A 107 6.97 1.17 -14.15
C PRO A 107 5.44 1.33 -14.06
N ALA A 108 4.81 0.93 -12.95
CA ALA A 108 3.37 1.13 -12.73
C ALA A 108 3.00 2.61 -12.51
N THR A 109 3.98 3.50 -12.29
CA THR A 109 3.71 4.94 -12.16
C THR A 109 3.68 5.65 -13.50
N ARG A 110 2.96 6.77 -13.56
CA ARG A 110 2.86 7.58 -14.77
C ARG A 110 4.22 8.15 -15.19
N SER A 111 4.38 8.29 -16.49
CA SER A 111 5.52 8.96 -17.07
C SER A 111 5.43 10.48 -16.86
N GLY A 112 6.54 11.09 -16.54
CA GLY A 112 6.73 12.53 -16.73
C GLY A 112 7.17 12.85 -18.16
N GLY A 113 7.59 14.06 -18.41
CA GLY A 113 8.03 14.50 -19.73
C GLY A 113 9.04 15.66 -19.66
N PRO A 114 9.40 16.25 -20.78
CA PRO A 114 10.28 17.39 -20.80
C PRO A 114 9.66 18.59 -20.10
N GLY A 115 10.45 19.29 -19.30
CA GLY A 115 10.04 20.45 -18.51
C GLY A 115 10.11 20.20 -17.02
N ALA A 116 10.48 21.22 -16.26
CA ALA A 116 10.71 21.13 -14.81
C ALA A 116 9.46 20.77 -14.01
N ASP A 117 8.27 21.09 -14.55
CA ASP A 117 6.99 20.88 -13.86
C ASP A 117 6.30 19.55 -14.26
N ASN A 118 6.90 18.76 -15.15
CA ASN A 118 6.34 17.51 -15.64
C ASN A 118 7.06 16.31 -15.05
N ILE A 119 7.10 16.23 -13.73
CA ILE A 119 7.69 15.12 -12.99
C ILE A 119 6.78 13.89 -13.10
N GLY A 120 7.38 12.73 -13.32
CA GLY A 120 6.68 11.44 -13.31
C GLY A 120 6.11 11.06 -11.95
N GLY A 121 5.35 9.97 -11.90
CA GLY A 121 4.80 9.44 -10.65
C GLY A 121 5.89 8.93 -9.70
N MET A 122 5.50 8.65 -8.47
CA MET A 122 6.40 8.20 -7.39
C MET A 122 6.09 6.77 -6.97
N ALA A 123 7.11 5.92 -7.04
CA ALA A 123 7.12 4.60 -6.41
C ALA A 123 7.60 4.71 -4.96
N VAL A 124 6.89 4.08 -4.03
CA VAL A 124 7.21 4.12 -2.59
C VAL A 124 7.33 2.70 -2.05
N MET A 125 8.54 2.31 -1.67
CA MET A 125 8.82 1.05 -1.02
C MET A 125 8.55 1.17 0.47
N ILE A 126 7.62 0.36 0.98
CA ILE A 126 7.23 0.26 2.40
C ILE A 126 7.63 -1.10 2.97
N GLY A 127 7.41 -2.16 2.17
CA GLY A 127 7.76 -3.53 2.54
C GLY A 127 9.25 -3.65 2.80
N TRP A 128 9.62 -4.49 3.78
CA TRP A 128 11.04 -4.70 4.09
C TRP A 128 11.69 -5.50 2.97
N PRO A 129 12.68 -4.95 2.25
CA PRO A 129 13.27 -5.64 1.12
C PRO A 129 14.10 -6.84 1.59
N GLY A 130 13.84 -8.01 1.02
CA GLY A 130 14.60 -9.23 1.29
C GLY A 130 15.80 -9.42 0.36
N ASP A 131 15.76 -8.83 -0.83
CA ASP A 131 16.72 -9.06 -1.91
C ASP A 131 17.13 -7.76 -2.61
N GLU A 132 18.21 -7.86 -3.41
CA GLU A 132 18.59 -6.81 -4.34
C GLU A 132 17.55 -6.68 -5.47
N MET A 133 17.29 -5.45 -5.92
CA MET A 133 16.42 -5.16 -7.05
C MET A 133 17.19 -4.51 -8.21
N THR A 134 16.65 -4.63 -9.41
CA THR A 134 17.19 -4.00 -10.62
C THR A 134 16.19 -2.99 -11.17
N LEU A 135 16.63 -1.76 -11.35
CA LEU A 135 15.82 -0.70 -11.95
C LEU A 135 16.47 -0.19 -13.23
N ASP A 136 15.68 -0.04 -14.31
CA ASP A 136 16.15 0.57 -15.55
C ASP A 136 16.33 2.09 -15.35
N PRO A 137 17.53 2.65 -15.57
CA PRO A 137 17.79 4.08 -15.45
C PRO A 137 16.89 4.95 -16.34
N VAL A 138 16.32 4.39 -17.43
CA VAL A 138 15.39 5.08 -18.33
C VAL A 138 14.17 5.61 -17.58
N HIS A 139 13.71 4.91 -16.56
CA HIS A 139 12.61 5.39 -15.72
C HIS A 139 12.88 6.74 -15.07
N PHE A 140 14.11 6.97 -14.66
CA PHE A 140 14.55 8.23 -14.02
C PHE A 140 14.84 9.31 -15.06
N MET A 141 15.60 8.99 -16.10
CA MET A 141 16.09 9.97 -17.06
C MET A 141 15.00 10.41 -18.07
N ARG A 142 14.31 9.43 -18.67
CA ARG A 142 13.32 9.72 -19.73
C ARG A 142 11.94 9.98 -19.20
N HIS A 143 11.53 9.19 -18.19
CA HIS A 143 10.18 9.24 -17.63
C HIS A 143 10.08 10.08 -16.36
N GLN A 144 11.21 10.60 -15.86
CA GLN A 144 11.29 11.43 -14.65
C GLN A 144 10.51 10.88 -13.44
N ARG A 145 10.41 9.54 -13.37
CA ARG A 145 9.79 8.85 -12.26
C ARG A 145 10.66 8.95 -11.01
N GLN A 146 10.03 8.87 -9.86
CA GLN A 146 10.70 8.93 -8.57
C GLN A 146 10.61 7.57 -7.88
N TYR A 147 11.64 7.19 -7.12
CA TYR A 147 11.63 6.01 -6.27
C TYR A 147 12.06 6.39 -4.86
N ARG A 148 11.28 6.02 -3.85
CA ARG A 148 11.54 6.43 -2.48
C ARG A 148 11.22 5.33 -1.49
N GLY A 149 12.09 5.09 -0.48
CA GLY A 149 11.79 4.27 0.68
C GLY A 149 10.98 5.06 1.72
N SER A 150 10.14 4.36 2.46
CA SER A 150 9.33 4.92 3.54
C SER A 150 9.24 3.96 4.73
N LEU A 151 9.61 4.44 5.91
CA LEU A 151 9.30 3.78 7.18
C LEU A 151 7.91 4.16 7.72
N GLY A 152 7.24 5.14 7.10
CA GLY A 152 5.88 5.58 7.43
C GLY A 152 5.76 6.43 8.69
N ALA A 153 6.37 6.01 9.78
CA ALA A 153 6.27 6.64 11.10
C ALA A 153 7.08 7.95 11.21
N THR A 154 6.73 8.97 10.43
CA THR A 154 7.45 10.25 10.40
C THR A 154 7.22 11.08 11.66
N TYR A 155 5.99 11.10 12.17
CA TYR A 155 5.59 11.88 13.35
C TYR A 155 4.77 11.02 14.32
N PRO A 156 5.36 9.95 14.92
CA PRO A 156 4.60 8.96 15.66
C PRO A 156 3.74 9.56 16.79
N ASP A 157 4.27 10.50 17.55
CA ASP A 157 3.56 11.12 18.68
C ASP A 157 2.25 11.82 18.23
N LYS A 158 2.29 12.51 17.08
CA LYS A 158 1.11 13.20 16.52
C LYS A 158 0.19 12.24 15.79
N ASP A 159 0.77 11.30 15.05
CA ASP A 159 0.02 10.38 14.20
C ASP A 159 -0.78 9.38 15.04
N PHE A 160 -0.25 8.92 16.19
CA PHE A 160 -1.00 8.06 17.10
C PHE A 160 -2.29 8.72 17.58
N GLU A 161 -2.19 9.94 18.10
CA GLU A 161 -3.36 10.69 18.57
C GLU A 161 -4.35 10.95 17.44
N MET A 162 -3.85 11.31 16.27
CA MET A 162 -4.67 11.59 15.11
C MET A 162 -5.43 10.35 14.61
N PHE A 163 -4.74 9.20 14.45
CA PHE A 163 -5.38 7.98 13.97
C PHE A 163 -6.37 7.41 14.97
N LEU A 164 -6.08 7.48 16.28
CA LEU A 164 -7.02 7.06 17.31
C LEU A 164 -8.27 7.96 17.35
N ARG A 165 -8.10 9.27 17.20
CA ARG A 165 -9.22 10.19 17.10
C ARG A 165 -10.07 9.90 15.84
N TRP A 166 -9.47 9.69 14.68
CA TRP A 166 -10.19 9.35 13.46
C TRP A 166 -10.89 7.99 13.56
N HIS A 167 -10.32 7.04 14.28
CA HIS A 167 -10.99 5.79 14.60
C HIS A 167 -12.25 6.04 15.44
N GLN A 168 -12.16 6.81 16.53
CA GLN A 168 -13.29 7.17 17.37
C GLN A 168 -14.39 7.94 16.62
N GLU A 169 -14.00 8.76 15.65
CA GLU A 169 -14.90 9.49 14.77
C GLU A 169 -15.49 8.62 13.64
N GLY A 170 -15.11 7.35 13.54
CA GLY A 170 -15.53 6.43 12.48
C GLY A 170 -14.94 6.70 11.10
N LYS A 171 -13.98 7.66 10.98
CA LYS A 171 -13.33 8.02 9.72
C LYS A 171 -12.24 7.05 9.29
N PHE A 172 -11.62 6.39 10.27
CA PHE A 172 -10.52 5.46 10.05
C PHE A 172 -10.71 4.21 10.94
N PRO A 173 -11.65 3.31 10.57
CA PRO A 173 -12.04 2.15 11.40
C PRO A 173 -10.90 1.12 11.48
N LEU A 174 -10.18 1.11 12.61
CA LEU A 174 -9.05 0.23 12.87
C LEU A 174 -9.48 -1.18 13.31
N ASP A 175 -10.64 -1.31 13.92
CA ASP A 175 -11.22 -2.57 14.37
C ASP A 175 -11.48 -3.54 13.21
N LYS A 176 -11.87 -3.03 12.04
CA LYS A 176 -12.04 -3.83 10.82
C LYS A 176 -10.77 -4.55 10.37
N LEU A 177 -9.59 -4.04 10.75
CA LEU A 177 -8.32 -4.70 10.43
C LEU A 177 -8.14 -6.01 11.19
N VAL A 178 -8.77 -6.17 12.36
CA VAL A 178 -8.63 -7.35 13.21
C VAL A 178 -9.62 -8.41 12.78
N THR A 179 -9.16 -9.41 12.03
CA THR A 179 -10.00 -10.46 11.46
C THR A 179 -9.89 -11.78 12.19
N ARG A 180 -8.80 -12.00 12.93
CA ARG A 180 -8.59 -13.20 13.74
C ARG A 180 -8.10 -12.87 15.14
N ARG A 181 -8.47 -13.73 16.09
CA ARG A 181 -8.09 -13.65 17.49
C ARG A 181 -7.58 -15.01 17.94
N TYR A 182 -6.47 -15.01 18.64
CA TYR A 182 -5.83 -16.22 19.15
C TYR A 182 -5.55 -16.03 20.64
N THR A 183 -5.51 -17.13 21.38
CA THR A 183 -4.99 -17.14 22.74
C THR A 183 -3.46 -17.26 22.71
N LEU A 184 -2.79 -17.03 23.85
CA LEU A 184 -1.34 -17.16 23.94
C LEU A 184 -0.86 -18.60 23.59
N ASP A 185 -1.64 -19.60 23.95
CA ASP A 185 -1.31 -21.01 23.65
C ASP A 185 -1.34 -21.33 22.14
N GLN A 186 -2.05 -20.49 21.36
CA GLN A 186 -2.15 -20.61 19.91
C GLN A 186 -1.11 -19.78 19.13
N ILE A 187 -0.06 -19.27 19.80
CA ILE A 187 0.91 -18.37 19.16
C ILE A 187 1.58 -18.99 17.94
N ASN A 188 1.89 -20.28 17.96
CA ASN A 188 2.51 -20.99 16.83
C ASN A 188 1.53 -21.09 15.66
N GLU A 189 0.26 -21.44 15.93
CA GLU A 189 -0.80 -21.46 14.92
C GLU A 189 -0.97 -20.06 14.28
N ALA A 190 -0.97 -19.01 15.09
CA ALA A 190 -1.07 -17.63 14.60
C ALA A 190 0.11 -17.24 13.69
N CYS A 191 1.33 -17.72 13.99
CA CYS A 191 2.50 -17.52 13.13
C CYS A 191 2.38 -18.29 11.82
N ASP A 192 1.98 -19.55 11.86
CA ASP A 192 1.81 -20.41 10.69
C ASP A 192 0.73 -19.84 9.76
N ASP A 193 -0.41 -19.38 10.30
CA ASP A 193 -1.47 -18.74 9.54
C ASP A 193 -1.03 -17.41 8.90
N LEU A 194 -0.17 -16.64 9.59
CA LEU A 194 0.40 -15.42 9.04
C LEU A 194 1.36 -15.72 7.89
N GLU A 195 2.28 -16.68 8.08
CA GLU A 195 3.28 -17.06 7.07
C GLU A 195 2.63 -17.67 5.82
N SER A 196 1.57 -18.47 6.02
CA SER A 196 0.81 -19.05 4.90
C SER A 196 -0.15 -18.07 4.21
N GLY A 197 -0.22 -16.83 4.70
CA GLY A 197 -1.04 -15.77 4.10
C GLY A 197 -2.54 -15.93 4.32
N GLN A 198 -2.98 -16.77 5.27
CA GLN A 198 -4.39 -17.03 5.57
C GLN A 198 -5.06 -15.90 6.37
N ILE A 199 -4.29 -14.95 6.90
CA ILE A 199 -4.83 -13.84 7.67
C ILE A 199 -5.17 -12.68 6.72
N LEU A 200 -6.46 -12.34 6.66
CA LEU A 200 -6.92 -11.09 6.07
C LEU A 200 -6.67 -9.96 7.09
N GLY A 201 -6.00 -8.90 6.68
CA GLY A 201 -5.77 -7.78 7.60
C GLY A 201 -4.78 -8.10 8.72
N ARG A 202 -5.26 -8.22 9.96
CA ARG A 202 -4.44 -8.45 11.16
C ARG A 202 -5.08 -9.45 12.11
N SER A 203 -4.22 -10.14 12.86
CA SER A 203 -4.61 -10.93 14.04
C SER A 203 -4.10 -10.29 15.32
N ILE A 204 -4.74 -10.63 16.45
CA ILE A 204 -4.33 -10.24 17.79
C ILE A 204 -4.29 -11.45 18.70
N ILE A 205 -3.41 -11.38 19.72
CA ILE A 205 -3.38 -12.34 20.82
C ILE A 205 -4.17 -11.74 21.99
N GLU A 206 -5.13 -12.50 22.52
CA GLU A 206 -5.91 -12.15 23.69
C GLU A 206 -5.37 -12.90 24.93
N TYR A 207 -5.26 -12.22 26.04
CA TYR A 207 -4.77 -12.74 27.32
C TYR A 207 -5.92 -13.02 28.27
#